data_721fca790f0f9387ac13727e1f2bc036
#
_entry.id   721fca790f0f9387ac13727e1f2bc036
#
_cell.length_a   1.000
_cell.length_b   1.000
_cell.length_c   1.000
_cell.angle_alpha   90.00
_cell.angle_beta   90.00
_cell.angle_gamma   90.00
#
_symmetry.space_group_name_H-M   'P 1'
#
loop_
_entity.id
_entity.type
_entity.pdbx_description
1 polymer ?
#
loop_
_entity_poly.entity_id
_entity_poly.type
_entity_poly.pdbx_seq_one_letter_code
_entity_poly.pdbx_strand_id
1 'polypeptide(L)'
;MHDAGGAIQVTTSKAVSAASAVTMTAVDYKAQEDARLFAFVNDARVAIEGEPIDISRESNGDMALQIEYQILGDNVADTVLSIGCGEGCSGNLDITKGLIDSLNKGWQVSRLKLSCFAERGADMTKVDSPFTLSVSGVMQIQISSVNLVSNQGDASCSL
;
A
#
# COMPACT_ATOMS: atom_id res chain seq x y z
N MET A 1 5.62 -1.70 13.38
CA MET A 1 5.71 -2.43 12.11
C MET A 1 6.52 -3.67 12.29
N HIS A 2 6.12 -4.71 11.68
CA HIS A 2 6.79 -5.99 11.76
C HIS A 2 7.40 -6.33 10.39
N ASP A 3 8.66 -6.73 10.40
CA ASP A 3 9.34 -7.14 9.19
C ASP A 3 10.07 -8.45 9.47
N ALA A 4 9.42 -9.55 9.15
CA ALA A 4 9.99 -10.88 9.31
C ALA A 4 10.05 -11.51 7.92
N GLY A 5 11.25 -11.73 7.41
CA GLY A 5 11.44 -12.32 6.09
C GLY A 5 10.92 -11.44 4.96
N GLY A 6 10.93 -10.12 5.14
CA GLY A 6 10.46 -9.17 4.17
C GLY A 6 9.01 -8.75 4.31
N ALA A 7 8.29 -9.27 5.31
CA ALA A 7 6.90 -8.88 5.52
C ALA A 7 6.81 -7.49 6.14
N ILE A 8 5.90 -6.68 5.61
CA ILE A 8 5.61 -5.35 6.12
C ILE A 8 4.13 -5.32 6.44
N GLN A 9 3.79 -5.05 7.69
CA GLN A 9 2.39 -5.03 8.11
C GLN A 9 1.93 -3.62 8.38
N VAL A 10 0.69 -3.33 8.02
CA VAL A 10 0.05 -2.05 8.34
C VAL A 10 -0.24 -2.03 9.84
N THR A 11 0.30 -1.04 10.52
CA THR A 11 0.08 -0.87 11.95
C THR A 11 -0.49 0.51 12.25
N THR A 12 -1.18 0.62 13.37
CA THR A 12 -1.78 1.89 13.76
C THR A 12 -0.74 2.95 14.08
N SER A 13 0.41 2.56 14.60
CA SER A 13 1.43 3.51 15.05
C SER A 13 2.21 4.15 13.90
N LYS A 14 2.12 3.59 12.70
CA LYS A 14 2.94 4.03 11.57
C LYS A 14 2.16 4.55 10.39
N ALA A 15 0.84 4.45 10.42
CA ALA A 15 0.06 4.55 9.20
C ALA A 15 -0.41 5.95 8.84
N VAL A 16 -0.61 6.84 9.81
CA VAL A 16 -1.38 8.07 9.55
C VAL A 16 -0.48 9.28 9.44
N SER A 17 -0.56 9.99 8.31
CA SER A 17 0.17 11.24 8.10
C SER A 17 -0.73 12.45 7.87
N ALA A 18 -2.01 12.26 7.57
CA ALA A 18 -2.96 13.35 7.39
C ALA A 18 -4.22 13.05 8.19
N ALA A 19 -4.09 13.01 9.49
CA ALA A 19 -5.05 12.40 10.40
C ALA A 19 -6.45 13.04 10.39
N SER A 20 -6.57 14.30 10.04
CA SER A 20 -7.88 14.98 10.11
C SER A 20 -8.82 14.54 9.00
N ALA A 21 -8.31 13.98 7.90
CA ALA A 21 -9.11 13.61 6.73
C ALA A 21 -9.24 12.10 6.55
N VAL A 22 -8.68 11.30 7.45
CA VAL A 22 -8.79 9.85 7.40
C VAL A 22 -8.96 9.29 8.80
N THR A 23 -9.83 8.30 8.96
CA THR A 23 -9.94 7.54 10.19
C THR A 23 -9.46 6.11 9.96
N MET A 24 -8.89 5.51 11.01
CA MET A 24 -8.37 4.15 10.93
C MET A 24 -8.99 3.34 12.05
N THR A 25 -9.58 2.21 11.69
CA THR A 25 -10.28 1.35 12.63
C THR A 25 -9.82 -0.08 12.46
N ALA A 26 -9.60 -0.79 13.57
CA ALA A 26 -9.35 -2.22 13.54
C ALA A 26 -10.60 -2.96 13.12
N VAL A 27 -10.47 -3.94 12.23
CA VAL A 27 -11.61 -4.75 11.76
C VAL A 27 -11.20 -6.22 11.75
N ASP A 28 -12.18 -7.08 11.81
CA ASP A 28 -11.96 -8.52 11.78
C ASP A 28 -11.59 -8.98 10.37
N TYR A 29 -10.61 -9.86 10.32
CA TYR A 29 -10.23 -10.55 9.11
C TYR A 29 -9.96 -12.01 9.47
N LYS A 30 -10.69 -12.94 8.87
CA LYS A 30 -10.60 -14.37 9.18
C LYS A 30 -10.73 -14.63 10.69
N ALA A 31 -11.71 -13.96 11.32
CA ALA A 31 -12.01 -14.06 12.75
C ALA A 31 -10.90 -13.53 13.67
N GLN A 32 -10.01 -12.68 13.15
CA GLN A 32 -8.97 -12.00 13.91
C GLN A 32 -8.95 -10.52 13.55
N GLU A 33 -8.52 -9.68 14.48
CA GLU A 33 -8.42 -8.24 14.23
C GLU A 33 -7.12 -7.91 13.51
N ASP A 34 -6.90 -8.52 12.35
CA ASP A 34 -5.66 -8.40 11.59
C ASP A 34 -5.71 -7.34 10.50
N ALA A 35 -6.86 -6.76 10.25
CA ALA A 35 -7.03 -5.77 9.20
C ALA A 35 -7.31 -4.40 9.79
N ARG A 36 -7.13 -3.38 8.95
CA ARG A 36 -7.45 -1.99 9.30
C ARG A 36 -8.37 -1.41 8.24
N LEU A 37 -9.42 -0.73 8.69
CA LEU A 37 -10.28 0.05 7.82
C LEU A 37 -9.79 1.49 7.81
N PHE A 38 -9.54 2.02 6.62
CA PHE A 38 -9.18 3.41 6.41
C PHE A 38 -10.36 4.10 5.74
N ALA A 39 -10.97 5.04 6.43
CA ALA A 39 -12.09 5.81 5.90
C ALA A 39 -11.60 7.22 5.57
N PHE A 40 -11.50 7.51 4.28
CA PHE A 40 -11.07 8.81 3.78
C PHE A 40 -12.31 9.68 3.55
N VAL A 41 -12.31 10.89 4.08
CA VAL A 41 -13.40 11.84 3.88
C VAL A 41 -12.98 13.05 3.07
N ASN A 42 -11.70 13.18 2.80
CA ASN A 42 -11.12 14.24 1.98
C ASN A 42 -9.72 13.80 1.56
N ASP A 43 -8.98 14.66 0.88
CA ASP A 43 -7.62 14.36 0.46
C ASP A 43 -6.74 14.05 1.67
N ALA A 44 -6.15 12.87 1.66
CA ALA A 44 -5.32 12.42 2.75
C ALA A 44 -4.42 11.28 2.29
N ARG A 45 -3.49 10.91 3.14
CA ARG A 45 -2.65 9.74 2.89
C ARG A 45 -2.39 8.97 4.17
N VAL A 46 -2.14 7.69 4.00
CA VAL A 46 -1.65 6.81 5.06
C VAL A 46 -0.35 6.20 4.58
N ALA A 47 0.59 6.03 5.48
CA ALA A 47 1.92 5.55 5.13
C ALA A 47 2.49 4.64 6.21
N ILE A 48 3.30 3.69 5.78
CA ILE A 48 4.20 2.96 6.66
C ILE A 48 5.54 3.66 6.55
N GLU A 49 6.03 4.20 7.64
CA GLU A 49 7.27 4.98 7.65
C GLU A 49 8.25 4.43 8.69
N GLY A 50 9.52 4.61 8.43
CA GLY A 50 10.55 4.17 9.36
C GLY A 50 11.93 4.60 8.90
N GLU A 51 12.95 3.98 9.48
CA GLU A 51 14.33 4.22 9.06
C GLU A 51 14.51 3.78 7.61
N PRO A 52 15.33 4.49 6.83
CA PRO A 52 15.61 4.09 5.46
C PRO A 52 16.19 2.67 5.40
N ILE A 53 15.70 1.90 4.46
CA ILE A 53 16.18 0.54 4.20
C ILE A 53 16.58 0.39 2.75
N ASP A 54 17.52 -0.48 2.49
CA ASP A 54 17.96 -0.81 1.14
C ASP A 54 17.23 -2.08 0.68
N ILE A 55 16.31 -1.91 -0.27
CA ILE A 55 15.60 -3.02 -0.91
C ILE A 55 15.94 -3.12 -2.39
N SER A 56 17.10 -2.60 -2.80
CA SER A 56 17.52 -2.66 -4.20
C SER A 56 17.71 -4.08 -4.67
N ARG A 57 18.18 -4.98 -3.80
CA ARG A 57 18.32 -6.39 -4.12
C ARG A 57 16.96 -7.01 -4.44
N GLU A 58 15.96 -6.73 -3.63
CA GLU A 58 14.60 -7.23 -3.81
C GLU A 58 13.98 -6.68 -5.10
N SER A 59 14.20 -5.40 -5.38
CA SER A 59 13.74 -4.77 -6.62
C SER A 59 14.38 -5.39 -7.85
N ASN A 60 15.70 -5.63 -7.81
CA ASN A 60 16.42 -6.26 -8.91
C ASN A 60 16.18 -7.76 -8.98
N GLY A 61 15.79 -8.37 -7.87
CA GLY A 61 15.55 -9.80 -7.73
C GLY A 61 14.15 -10.25 -8.09
N ASP A 62 13.36 -9.40 -8.72
CA ASP A 62 12.01 -9.73 -9.18
C ASP A 62 11.06 -10.04 -8.02
N MET A 63 11.08 -9.20 -7.00
CA MET A 63 10.11 -9.26 -5.92
C MET A 63 8.97 -8.28 -6.14
N ALA A 64 7.87 -8.53 -5.45
CA ALA A 64 6.65 -7.75 -5.57
C ALA A 64 6.16 -7.28 -4.20
N LEU A 65 5.46 -6.18 -4.20
CA LEU A 65 4.70 -5.72 -3.05
C LEU A 65 3.31 -6.34 -3.15
N GLN A 66 2.96 -7.18 -2.19
CA GLN A 66 1.65 -7.83 -2.14
C GLN A 66 0.77 -7.09 -1.16
N ILE A 67 -0.43 -6.75 -1.62
CA ILE A 67 -1.42 -6.06 -0.82
C ILE A 67 -2.69 -6.89 -0.82
N GLU A 68 -3.23 -7.15 0.36
CA GLU A 68 -4.53 -7.78 0.51
C GLU A 68 -5.51 -6.74 1.03
N TYR A 69 -6.58 -6.49 0.28
CA TYR A 69 -7.46 -5.37 0.55
C TYR A 69 -8.90 -5.67 0.12
N GLN A 70 -9.81 -4.85 0.62
CA GLN A 70 -11.22 -4.86 0.22
C GLN A 70 -11.73 -3.42 0.19
N ILE A 71 -12.41 -3.05 -0.91
CA ILE A 71 -13.11 -1.78 -1.01
C ILE A 71 -14.49 -1.93 -0.41
N LEU A 72 -14.87 -1.01 0.46
CA LEU A 72 -16.21 -0.95 1.02
C LEU A 72 -17.03 0.15 0.35
N GLY A 73 -18.31 -0.13 0.14
CA GLY A 73 -19.22 0.81 -0.52
C GLY A 73 -18.99 0.86 -2.02
N ASP A 74 -19.49 1.92 -2.63
CA ASP A 74 -19.50 2.06 -4.10
C ASP A 74 -18.54 3.13 -4.59
N ASN A 75 -17.84 3.81 -3.69
CA ASN A 75 -17.08 4.98 -4.05
C ASN A 75 -15.58 4.71 -4.05
N VAL A 76 -14.94 4.96 -5.19
CA VAL A 76 -13.49 4.92 -5.32
C VAL A 76 -13.03 6.32 -5.73
N ALA A 77 -12.17 6.90 -4.90
CA ALA A 77 -11.53 8.18 -5.21
C ALA A 77 -10.22 7.95 -5.95
N ASP A 78 -9.67 9.01 -6.53
CA ASP A 78 -8.36 8.94 -7.16
C ASP A 78 -7.33 8.50 -6.11
N THR A 79 -6.61 7.43 -6.42
CA THR A 79 -5.72 6.79 -5.47
C THR A 79 -4.37 6.51 -6.11
N VAL A 80 -3.31 6.93 -5.43
CA VAL A 80 -1.93 6.69 -5.84
C VAL A 80 -1.22 5.90 -4.75
N LEU A 81 -0.59 4.81 -5.16
CA LEU A 81 0.26 4.01 -4.28
C LEU A 81 1.71 4.37 -4.58
N SER A 82 2.48 4.64 -3.53
CA SER A 82 3.86 5.11 -3.68
C SER A 82 4.81 4.37 -2.78
N ILE A 83 6.07 4.29 -3.21
CA ILE A 83 7.19 3.94 -2.36
C ILE A 83 8.04 5.20 -2.23
N GLY A 84 8.26 5.64 -1.01
CA GLY A 84 9.00 6.84 -0.69
C GLY A 84 10.44 6.56 -0.32
N CYS A 85 11.34 7.48 -0.67
CA CYS A 85 12.77 7.34 -0.48
C CYS A 85 13.40 8.65 0.05
N GLY A 86 12.64 9.35 0.88
CA GLY A 86 13.05 10.63 1.44
C GLY A 86 12.28 11.78 0.83
N GLU A 87 12.53 12.97 1.33
CA GLU A 87 11.83 14.15 0.85
C GLU A 87 12.11 14.37 -0.63
N GLY A 88 11.03 14.53 -1.41
CA GLY A 88 11.14 14.74 -2.85
C GLY A 88 11.52 13.50 -3.64
N CYS A 89 11.56 12.34 -3.02
CA CYS A 89 11.91 11.07 -3.68
C CYS A 89 10.78 10.07 -3.53
N SER A 90 10.20 9.64 -4.63
CA SER A 90 9.18 8.59 -4.61
C SER A 90 8.95 8.02 -5.99
N GLY A 91 8.44 6.80 -6.03
CA GLY A 91 7.89 6.20 -7.23
C GLY A 91 6.40 5.98 -7.04
N ASN A 92 5.58 6.41 -7.97
CA ASN A 92 4.13 6.46 -7.83
C ASN A 92 3.43 5.62 -8.88
N LEU A 93 2.40 4.88 -8.45
CA LEU A 93 1.50 4.14 -9.33
C LEU A 93 0.07 4.61 -9.09
N ASP A 94 -0.63 5.00 -10.14
CA ASP A 94 -2.06 5.27 -10.03
C ASP A 94 -2.80 3.93 -10.06
N ILE A 95 -3.49 3.61 -8.97
CA ILE A 95 -4.19 2.35 -8.81
C ILE A 95 -5.71 2.49 -8.85
N THR A 96 -6.21 3.66 -9.23
CA THR A 96 -7.64 3.95 -9.20
C THR A 96 -8.46 2.96 -10.01
N LYS A 97 -8.02 2.65 -11.23
CA LYS A 97 -8.75 1.73 -12.09
C LYS A 97 -8.85 0.34 -11.49
N GLY A 98 -7.73 -0.16 -10.93
CA GLY A 98 -7.73 -1.47 -10.29
C GLY A 98 -8.66 -1.53 -9.08
N LEU A 99 -8.75 -0.43 -8.32
CA LEU A 99 -9.69 -0.36 -7.21
C LEU A 99 -11.14 -0.36 -7.69
N ILE A 100 -11.43 0.36 -8.77
CA ILE A 100 -12.77 0.35 -9.37
C ILE A 100 -13.13 -1.07 -9.82
N ASP A 101 -12.20 -1.77 -10.44
CA ASP A 101 -12.42 -3.15 -10.88
C ASP A 101 -12.59 -4.11 -9.70
N SER A 102 -12.21 -3.71 -8.50
CA SER A 102 -12.33 -4.51 -7.28
C SER A 102 -13.64 -4.28 -6.53
N LEU A 103 -14.47 -3.35 -6.97
CA LEU A 103 -15.73 -3.05 -6.31
C LEU A 103 -16.62 -4.29 -6.27
N ASN A 104 -17.20 -4.55 -5.11
CA ASN A 104 -18.15 -5.65 -4.88
C ASN A 104 -17.56 -7.05 -5.11
N LYS A 105 -16.24 -7.18 -5.04
CA LYS A 105 -15.58 -8.46 -5.23
C LYS A 105 -14.99 -9.05 -3.95
N GLY A 106 -15.24 -8.41 -2.81
CA GLY A 106 -14.71 -8.85 -1.53
C GLY A 106 -13.21 -8.63 -1.42
N TRP A 107 -12.55 -9.46 -0.64
CA TRP A 107 -11.11 -9.36 -0.44
C TRP A 107 -10.35 -9.74 -1.70
N GLN A 108 -9.40 -8.89 -2.07
CA GLN A 108 -8.57 -9.05 -3.25
C GLN A 108 -7.10 -9.06 -2.84
N VAL A 109 -6.30 -9.80 -3.59
CA VAL A 109 -4.85 -9.81 -3.43
C VAL A 109 -4.23 -9.30 -4.72
N SER A 110 -3.36 -8.30 -4.62
CA SER A 110 -2.65 -7.75 -5.77
C SER A 110 -1.16 -7.73 -5.51
N ARG A 111 -0.38 -8.01 -6.55
CA ARG A 111 1.07 -8.02 -6.48
C ARG A 111 1.61 -7.02 -7.49
N LEU A 112 2.38 -6.05 -6.99
CA LEU A 112 2.97 -4.99 -7.81
C LEU A 112 4.48 -5.18 -7.80
N LYS A 113 5.09 -5.25 -8.99
CA LYS A 113 6.55 -5.39 -9.09
C LYS A 113 7.23 -4.20 -8.45
N LEU A 114 8.22 -4.46 -7.61
CA LEU A 114 9.03 -3.39 -7.03
C LEU A 114 9.71 -2.56 -8.10
N SER A 115 10.13 -3.19 -9.20
CA SER A 115 10.77 -2.49 -10.31
C SER A 115 9.87 -1.42 -10.93
N CYS A 116 8.54 -1.57 -10.83
CA CYS A 116 7.63 -0.54 -11.33
C CYS A 116 7.79 0.77 -10.58
N PHE A 117 7.99 0.71 -9.26
CA PHE A 117 8.24 1.89 -8.46
C PHE A 117 9.62 2.48 -8.74
N ALA A 118 10.62 1.63 -8.91
CA ALA A 118 11.97 2.08 -9.25
C ALA A 118 12.00 2.80 -10.59
N GLU A 119 11.32 2.28 -11.59
CA GLU A 119 11.22 2.89 -12.91
C GLU A 119 10.53 4.25 -12.88
N ARG A 120 9.71 4.50 -11.86
CA ARG A 120 8.99 5.75 -11.69
C ARG A 120 9.67 6.71 -10.72
N GLY A 121 10.90 6.44 -10.35
CA GLY A 121 11.73 7.38 -9.62
C GLY A 121 12.08 7.00 -8.20
N ALA A 122 11.59 5.89 -7.67
CA ALA A 122 11.95 5.49 -6.32
C ALA A 122 13.39 5.00 -6.26
N ASP A 123 14.15 5.53 -5.29
CA ASP A 123 15.50 5.05 -5.00
C ASP A 123 15.40 3.91 -4.00
N MET A 124 15.56 2.69 -4.49
CA MET A 124 15.36 1.49 -3.69
C MET A 124 16.49 1.23 -2.69
N THR A 125 17.55 2.04 -2.71
CA THR A 125 18.64 1.92 -1.73
C THR A 125 18.34 2.62 -0.41
N LYS A 126 17.30 3.46 -0.37
CA LYS A 126 17.01 4.25 0.83
C LYS A 126 15.51 4.47 1.01
N VAL A 127 14.77 3.38 1.01
CA VAL A 127 13.32 3.44 1.17
C VAL A 127 12.98 3.69 2.64
N ASP A 128 12.33 4.79 2.93
CA ASP A 128 11.85 5.13 4.27
C ASP A 128 10.33 5.01 4.40
N SER A 129 9.62 4.91 3.29
CA SER A 129 8.18 4.69 3.28
C SER A 129 7.84 3.63 2.24
N PRO A 130 7.89 2.34 2.61
CA PRO A 130 7.67 1.26 1.65
C PRO A 130 6.23 1.15 1.15
N PHE A 131 5.32 1.86 1.78
CA PHE A 131 3.91 1.87 1.37
C PHE A 131 3.32 3.21 1.74
N THR A 132 2.80 3.93 0.76
CA THR A 132 2.04 5.17 0.96
C THR A 132 0.83 5.14 0.06
N LEU A 133 -0.34 5.31 0.66
CA LEU A 133 -1.61 5.35 -0.06
C LEU A 133 -2.13 6.78 0.01
N SER A 134 -2.19 7.46 -1.12
CA SER A 134 -2.68 8.84 -1.23
C SER A 134 -4.04 8.81 -1.92
N VAL A 135 -5.04 9.36 -1.27
CA VAL A 135 -6.43 9.32 -1.73
C VAL A 135 -6.95 10.75 -1.84
N SER A 136 -7.53 11.08 -2.98
CA SER A 136 -8.07 12.42 -3.25
C SER A 136 -9.59 12.36 -3.26
N GLY A 137 -10.21 12.27 -2.09
CA GLY A 137 -11.66 12.25 -1.97
C GLY A 137 -12.17 11.29 -0.91
N VAL A 138 -13.38 10.78 -1.12
CA VAL A 138 -14.07 9.91 -0.17
C VAL A 138 -13.93 8.45 -0.62
N MET A 139 -13.44 7.61 0.27
CA MET A 139 -13.29 6.18 0.00
C MET A 139 -13.10 5.42 1.31
N GLN A 140 -13.58 4.18 1.34
CA GLN A 140 -13.31 3.27 2.45
C GLN A 140 -12.60 2.03 1.92
N ILE A 141 -11.44 1.73 2.48
CA ILE A 141 -10.65 0.56 2.11
C ILE A 141 -10.18 -0.16 3.37
N GLN A 142 -10.31 -1.48 3.36
CA GLN A 142 -9.73 -2.34 4.39
C GLN A 142 -8.45 -2.96 3.85
N ILE A 143 -7.42 -3.01 4.68
CA ILE A 143 -6.15 -3.64 4.33
C ILE A 143 -5.78 -4.63 5.43
N SER A 144 -5.55 -5.87 5.05
CA SER A 144 -5.13 -6.91 6.00
C SER A 144 -3.63 -7.07 6.06
N SER A 145 -2.94 -6.90 4.93
CA SER A 145 -1.50 -7.09 4.91
C SER A 145 -0.85 -6.35 3.74
N VAL A 146 0.42 -5.99 3.96
CA VAL A 146 1.31 -5.45 2.95
C VAL A 146 2.64 -6.18 3.14
N ASN A 147 3.05 -6.95 2.14
CA ASN A 147 4.21 -7.82 2.23
C ASN A 147 5.09 -7.73 0.99
N LEU A 148 6.39 -7.99 1.17
CA LEU A 148 7.28 -8.25 0.03
C LEU A 148 7.28 -9.75 -0.22
N VAL A 149 7.00 -10.13 -1.46
CA VAL A 149 6.92 -11.55 -1.85
C VAL A 149 7.67 -11.78 -3.15
N SER A 150 8.07 -13.03 -3.40
CA SER A 150 8.67 -13.39 -4.69
C SER A 150 7.61 -13.33 -5.77
N ASN A 151 8.00 -12.82 -6.95
CA ASN A 151 7.10 -12.80 -8.10
C ASN A 151 6.91 -14.22 -8.62
N GLN A 152 5.67 -14.68 -8.67
CA GLN A 152 5.30 -16.01 -9.16
C GLN A 152 4.77 -15.95 -10.59
N GLY A 153 5.07 -14.87 -11.32
CA GLY A 153 4.60 -14.66 -12.67
C GLY A 153 3.30 -13.88 -12.79
N ASP A 154 2.71 -13.50 -11.67
CA ASP A 154 1.44 -12.77 -11.65
C ASP A 154 1.56 -11.32 -11.22
N ALA A 155 2.75 -10.85 -10.90
CA ALA A 155 2.96 -9.45 -10.53
C ALA A 155 3.01 -8.56 -11.78
N SER A 156 2.50 -7.33 -11.63
CA SER A 156 2.46 -6.36 -12.72
C SER A 156 2.64 -4.95 -12.15
N CYS A 157 2.43 -3.94 -12.98
CA CYS A 157 2.47 -2.54 -12.55
C CYS A 157 1.07 -1.97 -12.29
N SER A 158 0.05 -2.80 -12.22
CA SER A 158 -1.31 -2.39 -11.93
C SER A 158 -1.99 -3.44 -11.04
N LEU A 159 -3.03 -3.00 -10.34
CA LEU A 159 -3.82 -3.91 -9.51
C LEU A 159 -4.65 -4.89 -10.35
#